data_5d7129c875d8aae79d03c178e180486d
#
_entry.id   5d7129c875d8aae79d03c178e180486d
#
_cell.length_a   1.000
_cell.length_b   1.000
_cell.length_c   1.000
_cell.angle_alpha   90.00
_cell.angle_beta   90.00
_cell.angle_gamma   90.00
#
_symmetry.space_group_name_H-M   'P 1'
#
loop_
_entity.id
_entity.type
_entity.pdbx_description
1 polymer ?
#
loop_
_entity_poly.entity_id
_entity_poly.type
_entity_poly.pdbx_seq_one_letter_code
_entity_poly.pdbx_strand_id
1 'polypeptide(L)'
;MTLENNIFSRYQYFIYNTNYINDGSVITIDNNVLEDMSMYFISNMYLYGSDTDGSPSRLIITNNNISGYNIQIDNLTSNVEMDEYSIIMKDNIITATYSSARWRLKGSSMSKGSILMEGNTFTKVGLQLEYFRRGHITGNTIQDYASSYALEIYKSNAVVEYNSIIDNERVGIYINSDFNYLSAADTIRYNTITGNNTSNNSSYGGIKITDHGNPVIWQNNISDNGYYNIYNNSSVNDIDARFNYLGEATLAEIESGSNPQNLTMIYDEFDNADKGFVNYAGWLSEEDGEPGVLNGTGSVYFTDSSGSEVLTYPSGDPLYVHLTDSDRNADTGAAETITVTVLSVTEDGGESLTLTETGVSTGIFMGSMDFAEAAASSGDGVLQVTRGDKLTVIYDDPADDFGNPVTLEDVAFYNVTLKSGPLSESETWGVDDSPYLVTGDVTVGSGMTLTVSPGVKVFFKEVSDDQSAGNDANRSELVIDNGSLIAIGTESDSIWFTSNAEDPNSSDWYGFVVTGQVGVIDLQYVSASYMSYGFRLKNYTYFYGDQGDYLNVSHSQFRDIASHILANEFNLQTGTLMTL
;
A
#
# COMPACT_ATOMS: atom_id res chain seq x y z
N MET A 1 -9.95 39.82 -10.58
CA MET A 1 -11.15 40.43 -9.98
C MET A 1 -10.90 40.53 -8.49
N THR A 2 -11.15 41.69 -7.89
CA THR A 2 -10.99 41.89 -6.43
C THR A 2 -12.31 42.39 -5.86
N LEU A 3 -12.78 41.76 -4.78
CA LEU A 3 -13.87 42.21 -3.92
C LEU A 3 -13.31 42.38 -2.53
N GLU A 4 -13.25 43.62 -2.06
CA GLU A 4 -12.52 43.97 -0.84
C GLU A 4 -13.27 45.03 -0.02
N ASN A 5 -13.35 44.83 1.30
CA ASN A 5 -13.94 45.78 2.24
C ASN A 5 -15.42 46.13 1.98
N ASN A 6 -16.22 45.14 1.54
CA ASN A 6 -17.64 45.35 1.24
C ASN A 6 -18.55 44.69 2.30
N ILE A 7 -19.78 45.16 2.36
CA ILE A 7 -20.88 44.52 3.09
C ILE A 7 -21.93 44.08 2.09
N PHE A 8 -22.23 42.78 2.06
CA PHE A 8 -23.28 42.19 1.24
C PHE A 8 -24.34 41.55 2.14
N SER A 9 -25.60 41.85 1.92
CA SER A 9 -26.66 41.28 2.74
C SER A 9 -27.87 40.85 1.93
N ARG A 10 -28.56 39.81 2.40
CA ARG A 10 -29.81 39.29 1.87
C ARG A 10 -29.77 38.85 0.40
N TYR A 11 -28.91 37.94 0.07
CA TYR A 11 -28.79 37.39 -1.28
C TYR A 11 -28.82 35.86 -1.26
N GLN A 12 -29.12 35.26 -2.43
CA GLN A 12 -29.21 33.82 -2.59
C GLN A 12 -27.90 33.21 -3.03
N TYR A 13 -27.19 33.85 -3.95
CA TYR A 13 -25.92 33.42 -4.50
C TYR A 13 -24.91 34.57 -4.45
N PHE A 14 -23.67 34.30 -4.02
CA PHE A 14 -22.63 35.32 -4.07
C PHE A 14 -21.84 35.23 -5.38
N ILE A 15 -21.37 34.03 -5.74
CA ILE A 15 -20.79 33.74 -7.05
C ILE A 15 -21.54 32.57 -7.66
N TYR A 16 -22.13 32.78 -8.84
CA TYR A 16 -22.98 31.79 -9.49
C TYR A 16 -22.53 31.54 -10.94
N ASN A 17 -22.29 30.27 -11.28
CA ASN A 17 -22.09 29.76 -12.63
C ASN A 17 -20.96 30.46 -13.43
N THR A 18 -19.82 30.68 -12.80
CA THR A 18 -18.60 31.14 -13.47
C THR A 18 -17.90 29.95 -14.10
N ASN A 19 -18.38 29.47 -15.24
CA ASN A 19 -18.01 28.19 -15.82
C ASN A 19 -16.51 27.96 -15.97
N TYR A 20 -15.75 28.96 -16.39
CA TYR A 20 -14.30 28.83 -16.59
C TYR A 20 -13.57 30.12 -16.21
N ILE A 21 -12.63 30.02 -15.31
CA ILE A 21 -11.65 31.06 -14.99
C ILE A 21 -10.35 30.66 -15.70
N ASN A 22 -10.06 31.36 -16.78
CA ASN A 22 -8.94 31.02 -17.69
C ASN A 22 -7.61 31.60 -17.20
N ASP A 23 -6.54 31.16 -17.82
CA ASP A 23 -5.15 31.43 -17.55
C ASP A 23 -4.82 32.85 -17.04
N GLY A 24 -4.05 32.93 -15.98
CA GLY A 24 -3.59 34.20 -15.36
C GLY A 24 -4.65 34.95 -14.55
N SER A 25 -5.84 34.41 -14.40
CA SER A 25 -6.91 35.09 -13.65
C SER A 25 -6.79 34.87 -12.16
N VAL A 26 -6.75 35.96 -11.39
CA VAL A 26 -6.80 35.93 -9.93
C VAL A 26 -8.14 36.52 -9.46
N ILE A 27 -8.89 35.74 -8.69
CA ILE A 27 -10.08 36.21 -7.97
C ILE A 27 -9.70 36.34 -6.50
N THR A 28 -9.84 37.54 -5.96
CA THR A 28 -9.61 37.85 -4.55
C THR A 28 -10.91 38.30 -3.90
N ILE A 29 -11.25 37.68 -2.78
CA ILE A 29 -12.39 38.02 -1.91
C ILE A 29 -11.80 38.24 -0.53
N ASP A 30 -11.61 39.49 -0.15
CA ASP A 30 -10.88 39.83 1.06
C ASP A 30 -11.63 40.84 1.95
N ASN A 31 -11.62 40.60 3.24
CA ASN A 31 -12.16 41.51 4.27
C ASN A 31 -13.60 41.94 3.99
N ASN A 32 -14.48 41.04 3.57
CA ASN A 32 -15.89 41.35 3.35
C ASN A 32 -16.75 40.80 4.49
N VAL A 33 -17.88 41.43 4.70
CA VAL A 33 -18.96 40.95 5.55
C VAL A 33 -20.13 40.51 4.67
N LEU A 34 -20.47 39.22 4.73
CA LEU A 34 -21.53 38.60 3.97
C LEU A 34 -22.60 38.07 4.93
N GLU A 35 -23.73 38.71 4.97
CA GLU A 35 -24.80 38.45 5.95
C GLU A 35 -26.10 37.94 5.30
N ASP A 36 -26.86 37.15 6.05
CA ASP A 36 -28.16 36.66 5.65
C ASP A 36 -28.16 35.89 4.30
N MET A 37 -27.08 35.17 3.99
CA MET A 37 -27.03 34.29 2.84
C MET A 37 -28.05 33.16 2.96
N SER A 38 -28.76 32.87 1.88
CA SER A 38 -29.79 31.83 1.91
C SER A 38 -29.38 30.51 1.27
N MET A 39 -28.38 30.45 0.37
CA MET A 39 -27.97 29.20 -0.30
C MET A 39 -26.47 29.06 -0.57
N TYR A 40 -25.93 29.68 -1.62
CA TYR A 40 -24.60 29.37 -2.09
C TYR A 40 -23.63 30.55 -1.97
N PHE A 41 -22.46 30.30 -1.36
CA PHE A 41 -21.33 31.21 -1.43
C PHE A 41 -20.70 31.16 -2.83
N ILE A 42 -20.38 29.93 -3.29
CA ILE A 42 -19.88 29.70 -4.66
C ILE A 42 -20.64 28.50 -5.26
N SER A 43 -21.11 28.63 -6.51
CA SER A 43 -21.71 27.53 -7.26
C SER A 43 -21.11 27.44 -8.65
N ASN A 44 -20.64 26.24 -9.04
CA ASN A 44 -20.06 25.92 -10.35
C ASN A 44 -18.93 26.87 -10.80
N MET A 45 -17.76 26.79 -10.16
CA MET A 45 -16.55 27.50 -10.56
C MET A 45 -15.44 26.52 -10.96
N TYR A 46 -14.81 26.74 -12.10
CA TYR A 46 -13.67 25.98 -12.57
C TYR A 46 -12.44 26.89 -12.76
N LEU A 47 -11.35 26.56 -12.09
CA LEU A 47 -10.05 27.23 -12.26
C LEU A 47 -9.20 26.44 -13.25
N TYR A 48 -8.62 27.12 -14.24
CA TYR A 48 -7.74 26.55 -15.26
C TYR A 48 -6.38 27.22 -15.28
N GLY A 49 -5.38 26.53 -15.84
CA GLY A 49 -4.06 27.07 -16.09
C GLY A 49 -2.93 26.16 -15.62
N SER A 50 -1.71 26.46 -16.05
CA SER A 50 -0.49 25.72 -15.70
C SER A 50 0.68 26.67 -15.54
N ASP A 51 1.62 26.34 -14.64
CA ASP A 51 2.88 27.06 -14.49
C ASP A 51 3.76 26.97 -15.75
N THR A 52 3.55 25.99 -16.58
CA THR A 52 4.34 25.81 -17.83
C THR A 52 4.04 26.83 -18.89
N ASP A 53 2.85 27.44 -18.88
CA ASP A 53 2.46 28.56 -19.75
C ASP A 53 2.56 29.93 -19.04
N GLY A 54 2.94 29.93 -17.76
CA GLY A 54 3.25 31.13 -16.97
C GLY A 54 2.04 31.87 -16.40
N SER A 55 0.84 31.29 -16.41
CA SER A 55 -0.39 32.00 -16.03
C SER A 55 -1.43 31.15 -15.32
N PRO A 56 -1.14 30.55 -14.13
CA PRO A 56 -2.13 29.75 -13.41
C PRO A 56 -3.23 30.63 -12.80
N SER A 57 -4.47 30.13 -12.83
CA SER A 57 -5.59 30.82 -12.18
C SER A 57 -5.64 30.51 -10.69
N ARG A 58 -6.02 31.54 -9.90
CA ARG A 58 -6.12 31.43 -8.43
C ARG A 58 -7.43 31.97 -7.90
N LEU A 59 -7.89 31.34 -6.83
CA LEU A 59 -8.97 31.85 -5.98
C LEU A 59 -8.42 32.09 -4.57
N ILE A 60 -8.50 33.31 -4.10
CA ILE A 60 -8.02 33.74 -2.80
C ILE A 60 -9.21 34.28 -1.99
N ILE A 61 -9.50 33.68 -0.85
CA ILE A 61 -10.62 34.05 0.04
C ILE A 61 -10.02 34.27 1.43
N THR A 62 -9.95 35.52 1.86
CA THR A 62 -9.24 35.86 3.09
C THR A 62 -10.02 36.84 3.97
N ASN A 63 -9.92 36.70 5.28
CA ASN A 63 -10.45 37.66 6.27
C ASN A 63 -11.96 37.96 6.16
N ASN A 64 -12.77 37.06 5.57
CA ASN A 64 -14.18 37.35 5.42
C ASN A 64 -15.00 36.83 6.61
N ASN A 65 -16.09 37.53 6.92
CA ASN A 65 -17.11 37.07 7.84
C ASN A 65 -18.36 36.73 7.04
N ILE A 66 -18.67 35.42 6.94
CA ILE A 66 -19.73 34.87 6.10
C ILE A 66 -20.79 34.20 6.98
N SER A 67 -22.00 34.72 6.99
CA SER A 67 -23.08 34.19 7.80
C SER A 67 -24.38 34.00 7.02
N GLY A 68 -25.21 33.03 7.40
CA GLY A 68 -26.47 32.80 6.73
C GLY A 68 -27.14 31.47 7.04
N TYR A 69 -28.25 31.17 6.33
CA TYR A 69 -29.03 29.96 6.58
C TYR A 69 -28.33 28.68 6.13
N ASN A 70 -27.95 28.61 4.86
CA ASN A 70 -27.32 27.42 4.27
C ASN A 70 -26.19 27.86 3.32
N ILE A 71 -25.02 28.06 3.89
CA ILE A 71 -23.86 28.58 3.15
C ILE A 71 -23.15 27.40 2.50
N GLN A 72 -23.26 27.22 1.19
CA GLN A 72 -22.64 26.12 0.47
C GLN A 72 -21.60 26.60 -0.54
N ILE A 73 -20.58 25.80 -0.74
CA ILE A 73 -19.82 25.75 -1.99
C ILE A 73 -20.19 24.45 -2.69
N ASP A 74 -20.74 24.58 -3.90
CA ASP A 74 -21.10 23.43 -4.73
C ASP A 74 -20.26 23.48 -6.01
N ASN A 75 -19.42 22.44 -6.19
CA ASN A 75 -18.59 22.25 -7.37
C ASN A 75 -17.58 23.39 -7.65
N LEU A 76 -16.75 23.73 -6.67
CA LEU A 76 -15.53 24.50 -6.90
C LEU A 76 -14.40 23.54 -7.31
N THR A 77 -14.01 23.56 -8.58
CA THR A 77 -13.03 22.63 -9.14
C THR A 77 -11.77 23.35 -9.59
N SER A 78 -10.61 22.85 -9.18
CA SER A 78 -9.30 23.29 -9.68
C SER A 78 -8.72 22.27 -10.66
N ASN A 79 -8.52 22.72 -11.90
CA ASN A 79 -7.76 22.01 -12.94
C ASN A 79 -6.41 22.71 -13.19
N VAL A 80 -5.83 23.25 -12.14
CA VAL A 80 -4.58 23.99 -12.18
C VAL A 80 -3.43 23.08 -11.77
N GLU A 81 -2.40 23.01 -12.61
CA GLU A 81 -1.16 22.31 -12.35
C GLU A 81 -0.08 23.34 -12.00
N MET A 82 0.29 23.40 -10.74
CA MET A 82 1.27 24.36 -10.23
C MET A 82 1.86 23.90 -8.89
N ASP A 83 3.04 24.40 -8.58
CA ASP A 83 3.72 24.10 -7.31
C ASP A 83 3.16 24.89 -6.13
N GLU A 84 2.54 26.04 -6.37
CA GLU A 84 1.82 26.80 -5.35
C GLU A 84 0.34 26.39 -5.25
N TYR A 85 -0.39 26.96 -4.28
CA TYR A 85 -1.80 26.67 -4.10
C TYR A 85 -2.68 27.47 -5.08
N SER A 86 -3.57 26.78 -5.76
CA SER A 86 -4.56 27.37 -6.66
C SER A 86 -5.80 27.89 -5.94
N ILE A 87 -6.13 27.30 -4.80
CA ILE A 87 -7.20 27.75 -3.90
C ILE A 87 -6.57 28.09 -2.55
N ILE A 88 -6.78 29.29 -2.08
CA ILE A 88 -6.27 29.77 -0.80
C ILE A 88 -7.42 30.35 0.02
N MET A 89 -7.64 29.79 1.20
CA MET A 89 -8.67 30.21 2.14
C MET A 89 -8.03 30.46 3.50
N LYS A 90 -7.98 31.74 3.94
CA LYS A 90 -7.32 32.09 5.20
C LYS A 90 -8.14 33.03 6.06
N ASP A 91 -8.12 32.78 7.36
CA ASP A 91 -8.65 33.67 8.38
C ASP A 91 -10.12 34.06 8.16
N ASN A 92 -10.93 33.17 7.58
CA ASN A 92 -12.35 33.43 7.38
C ASN A 92 -13.18 32.87 8.55
N ILE A 93 -14.27 33.56 8.87
CA ILE A 93 -15.28 33.11 9.82
C ILE A 93 -16.55 32.75 9.04
N ILE A 94 -16.93 31.50 9.04
CA ILE A 94 -18.07 30.97 8.29
C ILE A 94 -19.06 30.35 9.28
N THR A 95 -20.27 30.93 9.38
CA THR A 95 -21.29 30.48 10.32
C THR A 95 -22.63 30.23 9.62
N ALA A 96 -23.02 28.97 9.47
CA ALA A 96 -24.33 28.59 9.01
C ALA A 96 -25.31 28.44 10.18
N THR A 97 -26.60 28.80 9.97
CA THR A 97 -27.63 28.49 10.94
C THR A 97 -28.25 27.11 10.70
N TYR A 98 -28.19 26.62 9.47
CA TYR A 98 -28.59 25.26 9.12
C TYR A 98 -27.38 24.30 9.11
N SER A 99 -27.50 23.22 9.84
CA SER A 99 -26.38 22.32 10.14
C SER A 99 -26.01 21.34 9.02
N SER A 100 -26.50 21.51 7.79
CA SER A 100 -26.12 20.69 6.64
C SER A 100 -25.39 21.46 5.53
N ALA A 101 -24.94 22.68 5.81
CA ALA A 101 -24.13 23.44 4.87
C ALA A 101 -22.81 22.68 4.58
N ARG A 102 -22.43 22.59 3.31
CA ARG A 102 -21.23 21.83 2.92
C ARG A 102 -20.43 22.56 1.83
N TRP A 103 -19.12 22.58 2.00
CA TRP A 103 -18.19 23.08 1.01
C TRP A 103 -17.55 21.92 0.26
N ARG A 104 -17.92 21.74 -1.00
CA ARG A 104 -17.39 20.72 -1.90
C ARG A 104 -16.31 21.31 -2.79
N LEU A 105 -15.09 20.93 -2.52
CA LEU A 105 -13.87 21.44 -3.14
C LEU A 105 -13.21 20.29 -3.89
N LYS A 106 -12.92 20.49 -5.18
CA LYS A 106 -12.39 19.43 -6.05
C LYS A 106 -11.08 19.80 -6.72
N GLY A 107 -10.14 18.87 -6.77
CA GLY A 107 -9.15 18.80 -7.83
C GLY A 107 -9.74 18.08 -9.05
N SER A 108 -9.31 18.40 -10.26
CA SER A 108 -9.82 17.68 -11.45
C SER A 108 -9.24 16.27 -11.58
N SER A 109 -8.12 16.01 -10.93
CA SER A 109 -7.45 14.71 -10.84
C SER A 109 -6.38 14.76 -9.74
N MET A 110 -5.86 13.61 -9.33
CA MET A 110 -4.74 13.51 -8.35
C MET A 110 -3.42 14.16 -8.83
N SER A 111 -3.32 14.52 -10.10
CA SER A 111 -2.16 15.26 -10.63
C SER A 111 -2.36 16.77 -10.65
N LYS A 112 -3.57 17.25 -10.36
CA LYS A 112 -3.95 18.67 -10.50
C LYS A 112 -4.80 19.13 -9.33
N GLY A 113 -4.81 20.45 -9.10
CA GLY A 113 -5.53 21.08 -8.01
C GLY A 113 -4.74 21.05 -6.69
N SER A 114 -4.62 22.21 -6.10
CA SER A 114 -3.97 22.39 -4.82
C SER A 114 -4.76 23.39 -3.96
N ILE A 115 -4.88 23.10 -2.66
CA ILE A 115 -5.65 23.92 -1.74
C ILE A 115 -4.90 24.14 -0.43
N LEU A 116 -4.91 25.40 0.04
CA LEU A 116 -4.50 25.80 1.38
C LEU A 116 -5.72 26.34 2.13
N MET A 117 -5.99 25.77 3.29
CA MET A 117 -6.99 26.27 4.24
C MET A 117 -6.28 26.54 5.56
N GLU A 118 -6.21 27.80 5.98
CA GLU A 118 -5.41 28.21 7.15
C GLU A 118 -6.20 29.19 8.04
N GLY A 119 -6.28 28.90 9.32
CA GLY A 119 -6.84 29.83 10.31
C GLY A 119 -8.35 30.08 10.18
N ASN A 120 -9.11 29.27 9.44
CA ASN A 120 -10.54 29.51 9.25
C ASN A 120 -11.37 28.91 10.38
N THR A 121 -12.52 29.53 10.68
CA THR A 121 -13.52 28.97 11.58
C THR A 121 -14.78 28.60 10.81
N PHE A 122 -15.17 27.32 10.86
CA PHE A 122 -16.37 26.75 10.26
C PHE A 122 -17.33 26.30 11.36
N THR A 123 -18.45 26.95 11.49
CA THR A 123 -19.52 26.58 12.43
C THR A 123 -20.75 26.10 11.65
N LYS A 124 -21.13 24.84 11.86
CA LYS A 124 -22.20 24.14 11.14
C LYS A 124 -21.98 24.02 9.63
N VAL A 125 -20.71 24.00 9.20
CA VAL A 125 -20.32 23.82 7.80
C VAL A 125 -19.31 22.69 7.70
N GLY A 126 -19.64 21.65 6.94
CA GLY A 126 -18.73 20.53 6.66
C GLY A 126 -17.90 20.80 5.41
N LEU A 127 -16.73 20.20 5.38
CA LEU A 127 -15.76 20.34 4.29
C LEU A 127 -15.59 18.99 3.57
N GLN A 128 -15.53 19.02 2.24
CA GLN A 128 -15.18 17.87 1.40
C GLN A 128 -14.07 18.27 0.44
N LEU A 129 -12.96 17.58 0.54
CA LEU A 129 -11.85 17.65 -0.39
C LEU A 129 -11.85 16.39 -1.25
N GLU A 130 -11.89 16.56 -2.57
CA GLU A 130 -12.01 15.45 -3.52
C GLU A 130 -10.99 15.60 -4.66
N TYR A 131 -10.15 14.58 -4.90
CA TYR A 131 -9.16 14.51 -5.99
C TYR A 131 -8.07 15.60 -5.97
N PHE A 132 -7.72 16.15 -4.83
CA PHE A 132 -6.61 17.11 -4.77
C PHE A 132 -5.24 16.41 -4.82
N ARG A 133 -4.36 16.90 -5.71
CA ARG A 133 -2.94 16.53 -5.71
C ARG A 133 -2.27 16.92 -4.40
N ARG A 134 -2.67 18.06 -3.82
CA ARG A 134 -2.09 18.62 -2.61
C ARG A 134 -3.12 19.42 -1.84
N GLY A 135 -3.44 18.96 -0.65
CA GLY A 135 -4.23 19.70 0.34
C GLY A 135 -3.38 20.04 1.56
N HIS A 136 -3.51 21.26 2.07
CA HIS A 136 -2.93 21.65 3.36
C HIS A 136 -4.01 22.36 4.17
N ILE A 137 -4.44 21.71 5.24
CA ILE A 137 -5.51 22.16 6.14
C ILE A 137 -4.88 22.38 7.50
N THR A 138 -4.67 23.65 7.89
CA THR A 138 -3.90 23.97 9.09
C THR A 138 -4.53 25.09 9.93
N GLY A 139 -4.53 24.95 11.24
CA GLY A 139 -5.00 25.98 12.17
C GLY A 139 -6.49 26.30 12.08
N ASN A 140 -7.33 25.43 11.49
CA ASN A 140 -8.76 25.68 11.34
C ASN A 140 -9.56 25.14 12.54
N THR A 141 -10.72 25.76 12.79
CA THR A 141 -11.75 25.22 13.68
C THR A 141 -12.94 24.74 12.86
N ILE A 142 -13.37 23.47 13.04
CA ILE A 142 -14.56 22.89 12.39
C ILE A 142 -15.45 22.30 13.48
N GLN A 143 -16.63 22.91 13.67
CA GLN A 143 -17.48 22.59 14.81
C GLN A 143 -18.97 22.59 14.50
N ASP A 144 -19.75 21.91 15.37
CA ASP A 144 -21.22 21.89 15.38
C ASP A 144 -21.88 21.39 14.06
N TYR A 145 -21.16 20.67 13.22
CA TYR A 145 -21.72 20.14 11.96
C TYR A 145 -22.47 18.84 12.18
N ALA A 146 -23.71 18.76 11.66
CA ALA A 146 -24.62 17.67 12.02
C ALA A 146 -25.00 16.72 10.87
N SER A 147 -24.66 17.03 9.62
CA SER A 147 -25.24 16.27 8.50
C SER A 147 -24.45 15.04 8.06
N SER A 148 -23.12 15.12 8.05
CA SER A 148 -22.24 14.06 7.51
C SER A 148 -20.89 14.09 8.22
N TYR A 149 -19.80 14.12 7.51
CA TYR A 149 -18.42 14.23 8.03
C TYR A 149 -18.03 15.70 8.15
N ALA A 150 -17.40 16.11 9.26
CA ALA A 150 -16.99 17.50 9.44
C ALA A 150 -15.89 17.87 8.44
N LEU A 151 -14.87 17.01 8.31
CA LEU A 151 -13.86 17.05 7.25
C LEU A 151 -13.85 15.71 6.51
N GLU A 152 -14.11 15.72 5.22
CA GLU A 152 -14.00 14.55 4.35
C GLU A 152 -12.84 14.71 3.38
N ILE A 153 -11.93 13.73 3.38
CA ILE A 153 -10.82 13.61 2.45
C ILE A 153 -11.09 12.39 1.57
N TYR A 154 -11.40 12.66 0.31
CA TYR A 154 -11.78 11.63 -0.64
C TYR A 154 -10.79 11.61 -1.80
N LYS A 155 -10.03 10.51 -1.93
CA LYS A 155 -9.04 10.33 -3.01
C LYS A 155 -8.14 11.55 -3.21
N SER A 156 -7.58 12.08 -2.14
CA SER A 156 -6.75 13.28 -2.13
C SER A 156 -5.45 13.01 -1.37
N ASN A 157 -4.42 13.83 -1.61
CA ASN A 157 -3.24 13.92 -0.76
C ASN A 157 -3.38 15.15 0.14
N ALA A 158 -3.52 14.96 1.44
CA ALA A 158 -3.72 16.06 2.38
C ALA A 158 -2.81 15.97 3.60
N VAL A 159 -2.29 17.13 4.01
CA VAL A 159 -1.72 17.34 5.34
C VAL A 159 -2.75 18.10 6.17
N VAL A 160 -3.19 17.50 7.26
CA VAL A 160 -4.17 18.06 8.21
C VAL A 160 -3.45 18.25 9.53
N GLU A 161 -3.18 19.50 9.91
CA GLU A 161 -2.39 19.76 11.11
C GLU A 161 -2.84 21.00 11.88
N TYR A 162 -2.65 20.98 13.19
CA TYR A 162 -2.99 22.09 14.09
C TYR A 162 -4.44 22.54 14.03
N ASN A 163 -5.39 21.65 13.63
CA ASN A 163 -6.80 21.99 13.57
C ASN A 163 -7.53 21.57 14.85
N SER A 164 -8.62 22.27 15.13
CA SER A 164 -9.61 21.93 16.15
C SER A 164 -10.88 21.43 15.46
N ILE A 165 -11.15 20.12 15.55
CA ILE A 165 -12.32 19.46 14.93
C ILE A 165 -13.17 18.89 16.06
N ILE A 166 -14.18 19.68 16.47
CA ILE A 166 -14.83 19.47 17.75
C ILE A 166 -16.36 19.51 17.67
N ASP A 167 -16.99 18.76 18.57
CA ASP A 167 -18.44 18.82 18.84
C ASP A 167 -19.33 18.60 17.60
N ASN A 168 -18.87 17.79 16.64
CA ASN A 168 -19.64 17.48 15.45
C ASN A 168 -20.57 16.28 15.71
N GLU A 169 -21.81 16.33 15.18
CA GLU A 169 -22.81 15.28 15.47
C GLU A 169 -22.41 13.92 14.91
N ARG A 170 -21.59 13.88 13.87
CA ARG A 170 -21.10 12.67 13.22
C ARG A 170 -19.58 12.60 13.24
N VAL A 171 -18.99 12.01 12.21
CA VAL A 171 -17.51 11.82 12.15
C VAL A 171 -16.76 13.15 12.08
N GLY A 172 -15.71 13.28 12.85
CA GLY A 172 -14.79 14.43 12.77
C GLY A 172 -14.04 14.44 11.44
N ILE A 173 -13.16 13.46 11.21
CA ILE A 173 -12.40 13.30 9.95
C ILE A 173 -12.80 11.97 9.28
N TYR A 174 -13.18 12.02 8.01
CA TYR A 174 -13.44 10.83 7.21
C TYR A 174 -12.45 10.73 6.04
N ILE A 175 -11.80 9.57 5.94
CA ILE A 175 -10.79 9.28 4.92
C ILE A 175 -11.25 8.09 4.10
N ASN A 176 -11.27 8.28 2.78
CA ASN A 176 -11.63 7.24 1.81
C ASN A 176 -10.73 7.32 0.58
N SER A 177 -10.22 6.20 0.14
CA SER A 177 -9.51 6.06 -1.12
C SER A 177 -9.97 4.80 -1.85
N ASP A 178 -9.48 4.54 -3.07
CA ASP A 178 -9.70 3.29 -3.77
C ASP A 178 -8.39 2.78 -4.41
N PHE A 179 -8.43 1.58 -4.98
CA PHE A 179 -7.26 0.91 -5.56
C PHE A 179 -6.46 1.78 -6.56
N ASN A 180 -7.13 2.65 -7.32
CA ASN A 180 -6.46 3.50 -8.31
C ASN A 180 -5.72 4.71 -7.68
N TYR A 181 -5.82 4.90 -6.36
CA TYR A 181 -5.28 6.05 -5.63
C TYR A 181 -4.49 5.63 -4.39
N LEU A 182 -3.81 4.47 -4.44
CA LEU A 182 -3.03 3.90 -3.34
C LEU A 182 -1.87 4.79 -2.86
N SER A 183 -1.41 5.72 -3.70
CA SER A 183 -0.35 6.67 -3.33
C SER A 183 -0.82 7.89 -2.55
N ALA A 184 -2.11 7.99 -2.25
CA ALA A 184 -2.66 9.06 -1.44
C ALA A 184 -2.34 8.79 0.04
N ALA A 185 -1.20 9.29 0.50
CA ALA A 185 -0.79 9.25 1.90
C ALA A 185 -1.23 10.54 2.59
N ASP A 186 -2.36 10.48 3.30
CA ASP A 186 -2.79 11.59 4.14
C ASP A 186 -1.97 11.60 5.44
N THR A 187 -1.59 12.81 5.89
CA THR A 187 -0.93 13.00 7.19
C THR A 187 -1.85 13.79 8.11
N ILE A 188 -2.19 13.22 9.26
CA ILE A 188 -3.04 13.86 10.28
C ILE A 188 -2.20 13.99 11.54
N ARG A 189 -1.84 15.22 11.90
CA ARG A 189 -0.96 15.45 13.05
C ARG A 189 -1.24 16.77 13.79
N TYR A 190 -0.91 16.78 15.07
CA TYR A 190 -1.05 17.97 15.92
C TYR A 190 -2.47 18.56 15.93
N ASN A 191 -3.50 17.74 15.76
CA ASN A 191 -4.89 18.20 15.79
C ASN A 191 -5.55 17.86 17.13
N THR A 192 -6.52 18.66 17.50
CA THR A 192 -7.48 18.33 18.56
C THR A 192 -8.77 17.83 17.91
N ILE A 193 -9.11 16.54 18.13
CA ILE A 193 -10.25 15.85 17.53
C ILE A 193 -11.08 15.28 18.68
N THR A 194 -12.02 16.05 19.19
CA THR A 194 -12.74 15.71 20.42
C THR A 194 -14.22 16.04 20.35
N GLY A 195 -15.05 15.34 21.12
CA GLY A 195 -16.49 15.58 21.16
C GLY A 195 -17.23 15.27 19.85
N ASN A 196 -16.61 14.60 18.90
CA ASN A 196 -17.27 14.24 17.65
C ASN A 196 -18.15 12.98 17.82
N ASN A 197 -19.04 12.72 16.85
CA ASN A 197 -20.04 11.65 16.92
C ASN A 197 -20.97 11.80 18.16
N THR A 198 -21.45 13.01 18.41
CA THR A 198 -22.38 13.26 19.53
C THR A 198 -23.70 12.49 19.37
N SER A 199 -24.00 12.01 18.16
CA SER A 199 -25.12 11.07 17.89
C SER A 199 -24.87 9.66 18.44
N ASN A 200 -23.67 9.36 18.89
CA ASN A 200 -23.23 8.08 19.44
C ASN A 200 -23.51 6.88 18.52
N ASN A 201 -23.21 7.02 17.25
CA ASN A 201 -23.42 5.99 16.23
C ASN A 201 -22.24 5.01 16.23
N SER A 202 -22.51 3.71 16.30
CA SER A 202 -21.49 2.64 16.36
C SER A 202 -20.66 2.43 15.09
N SER A 203 -20.93 3.18 14.03
CA SER A 203 -20.14 3.15 12.78
C SER A 203 -19.37 4.44 12.55
N TYR A 204 -19.25 5.29 13.59
CA TYR A 204 -18.60 6.60 13.52
C TYR A 204 -17.62 6.78 14.68
N GLY A 205 -16.77 7.77 14.55
CA GLY A 205 -15.76 8.13 15.56
C GLY A 205 -15.19 9.52 15.34
N GLY A 206 -14.14 9.84 16.06
CA GLY A 206 -13.33 11.04 15.81
C GLY A 206 -12.73 10.98 14.42
N ILE A 207 -12.04 9.90 14.10
CA ILE A 207 -11.50 9.60 12.76
C ILE A 207 -12.13 8.30 12.25
N LYS A 208 -12.57 8.30 10.98
CA LYS A 208 -13.06 7.11 10.29
C LYS A 208 -12.31 6.89 9.00
N ILE A 209 -11.77 5.68 8.81
CA ILE A 209 -11.03 5.25 7.61
C ILE A 209 -11.83 4.15 6.91
N THR A 210 -11.93 4.19 5.59
CA THR A 210 -12.62 3.17 4.79
C THR A 210 -11.87 2.85 3.51
N ASP A 211 -12.20 1.71 2.92
CA ASP A 211 -11.67 1.21 1.66
C ASP A 211 -10.12 1.16 1.67
N HIS A 212 -9.46 1.88 0.78
CA HIS A 212 -7.99 1.94 0.67
C HIS A 212 -7.38 3.18 1.35
N GLY A 213 -8.11 3.87 2.23
CA GLY A 213 -7.54 4.95 3.04
C GLY A 213 -6.38 4.43 3.88
N ASN A 214 -5.24 5.11 3.83
CA ASN A 214 -4.02 4.74 4.57
C ASN A 214 -3.32 5.99 5.13
N PRO A 215 -3.95 6.72 6.07
CA PRO A 215 -3.34 7.88 6.68
C PRO A 215 -2.28 7.49 7.71
N VAL A 216 -1.29 8.36 7.88
CA VAL A 216 -0.43 8.39 9.06
C VAL A 216 -1.03 9.37 10.07
N ILE A 217 -1.35 8.88 11.27
CA ILE A 217 -2.04 9.64 12.32
C ILE A 217 -1.12 9.71 13.54
N TRP A 218 -0.53 10.86 13.81
CA TRP A 218 0.45 10.97 14.88
C TRP A 218 0.43 12.32 15.60
N GLN A 219 0.75 12.31 16.89
CA GLN A 219 0.79 13.51 17.76
C GLN A 219 -0.51 14.32 17.71
N ASN A 220 -1.67 13.65 17.74
CA ASN A 220 -2.97 14.30 17.89
C ASN A 220 -3.55 14.04 19.27
N ASN A 221 -4.44 14.93 19.72
CA ASN A 221 -5.34 14.69 20.83
C ASN A 221 -6.67 14.16 20.27
N ILE A 222 -6.92 12.85 20.41
CA ILE A 222 -8.13 12.17 19.89
C ILE A 222 -8.87 11.57 21.08
N SER A 223 -9.79 12.33 21.66
CA SER A 223 -10.44 11.95 22.92
C SER A 223 -11.92 12.31 22.92
N ASP A 224 -12.66 11.72 23.84
CA ASP A 224 -14.06 12.04 24.13
C ASP A 224 -14.99 12.02 22.90
N ASN A 225 -14.64 11.28 21.87
CA ASN A 225 -15.52 11.08 20.71
C ASN A 225 -16.56 10.01 21.01
N GLY A 226 -17.77 10.17 20.51
CA GLY A 226 -18.82 9.19 20.68
C GLY A 226 -18.46 7.87 19.98
N TYR A 227 -18.59 6.75 20.67
CA TYR A 227 -18.36 5.36 20.30
C TYR A 227 -16.89 5.01 20.04
N TYR A 228 -16.18 5.66 19.09
CA TYR A 228 -14.77 5.40 18.79
C TYR A 228 -13.96 6.70 18.65
N ASN A 229 -12.73 6.68 19.07
CA ASN A 229 -11.74 7.69 18.72
C ASN A 229 -11.23 7.46 17.29
N ILE A 230 -10.87 6.21 16.98
CA ILE A 230 -10.44 5.77 15.65
C ILE A 230 -11.29 4.58 15.22
N TYR A 231 -11.88 4.66 14.02
CA TYR A 231 -12.68 3.60 13.41
C TYR A 231 -12.04 3.19 12.07
N ASN A 232 -11.22 2.13 12.09
CA ASN A 232 -10.63 1.55 10.89
C ASN A 232 -11.58 0.52 10.28
N ASN A 233 -12.29 0.88 9.22
CA ASN A 233 -13.12 -0.02 8.43
C ASN A 233 -12.44 -0.47 7.13
N SER A 234 -11.16 -0.16 6.92
CA SER A 234 -10.37 -0.71 5.83
C SER A 234 -10.17 -2.23 6.03
N SER A 235 -10.23 -2.99 4.96
CA SER A 235 -9.92 -4.42 4.95
C SER A 235 -8.57 -4.72 4.28
N VAL A 236 -7.78 -3.69 4.00
CA VAL A 236 -6.53 -3.81 3.23
C VAL A 236 -5.36 -3.08 3.86
N ASN A 237 -5.60 -2.19 4.84
CA ASN A 237 -4.53 -1.38 5.43
C ASN A 237 -4.56 -1.43 6.96
N ASP A 238 -3.41 -1.72 7.54
CA ASP A 238 -3.08 -1.37 8.90
C ASP A 238 -2.81 0.13 8.99
N ILE A 239 -3.18 0.75 10.10
CA ILE A 239 -3.10 2.21 10.26
C ILE A 239 -2.02 2.56 11.27
N ASP A 240 -1.05 3.36 10.84
CA ASP A 240 -0.08 3.98 11.75
C ASP A 240 -0.75 5.12 12.52
N ALA A 241 -1.10 4.84 13.77
CA ALA A 241 -1.71 5.78 14.71
C ALA A 241 -0.83 5.97 15.97
N ARG A 242 0.48 5.86 15.82
CA ARG A 242 1.43 6.00 16.92
C ARG A 242 1.48 7.43 17.45
N PHE A 243 1.91 7.56 18.70
CA PHE A 243 2.14 8.86 19.37
C PHE A 243 0.89 9.76 19.47
N ASN A 244 -0.30 9.21 19.63
CA ASN A 244 -1.49 10.02 19.89
C ASN A 244 -1.90 9.95 21.35
N TYR A 245 -2.50 11.02 21.85
CA TYR A 245 -3.30 10.98 23.07
C TYR A 245 -4.70 10.47 22.73
N LEU A 246 -5.13 9.41 23.40
CA LEU A 246 -6.40 8.74 23.11
C LEU A 246 -7.46 8.93 24.22
N GLY A 247 -7.22 9.84 25.16
CA GLY A 247 -8.09 10.14 26.28
C GLY A 247 -7.81 9.28 27.53
N GLU A 248 -8.15 9.81 28.72
CA GLU A 248 -7.85 9.16 30.01
C GLU A 248 -8.43 7.74 30.12
N ALA A 249 -9.64 7.50 29.62
CA ALA A 249 -10.27 6.19 29.70
C ALA A 249 -9.53 5.13 28.85
N THR A 250 -9.13 5.48 27.64
CA THR A 250 -8.36 4.61 26.75
C THR A 250 -6.95 4.38 27.30
N LEU A 251 -6.33 5.42 27.85
CA LEU A 251 -5.03 5.32 28.50
C LEU A 251 -5.05 4.31 29.66
N ALA A 252 -6.10 4.36 30.50
CA ALA A 252 -6.28 3.40 31.58
C ALA A 252 -6.45 1.95 31.09
N GLU A 253 -7.09 1.72 29.93
CA GLU A 253 -7.16 0.40 29.28
C GLU A 253 -5.76 -0.05 28.83
N ILE A 254 -5.04 0.79 28.13
CA ILE A 254 -3.67 0.51 27.63
C ILE A 254 -2.74 0.13 28.80
N GLU A 255 -2.77 0.90 29.88
CA GLU A 255 -1.90 0.68 31.05
C GLU A 255 -2.30 -0.55 31.91
N SER A 256 -3.52 -1.05 31.74
CA SER A 256 -4.03 -2.18 32.52
C SER A 256 -3.76 -3.55 31.92
N GLY A 257 -3.31 -3.63 30.67
CA GLY A 257 -3.18 -4.89 29.94
C GLY A 257 -1.83 -5.08 29.25
N SER A 258 -1.71 -6.19 28.53
CA SER A 258 -0.60 -6.43 27.61
C SER A 258 -0.97 -5.86 26.24
N ASN A 259 -0.12 -5.05 25.66
CA ASN A 259 -0.33 -4.43 24.35
C ASN A 259 0.40 -5.22 23.24
N PRO A 260 -0.14 -5.25 21.99
CA PRO A 260 -1.42 -4.66 21.60
C PRO A 260 -2.63 -5.43 22.16
N GLN A 261 -3.75 -4.73 22.37
CA GLN A 261 -4.99 -5.31 22.85
C GLN A 261 -6.22 -4.62 22.24
N ASN A 262 -7.40 -5.27 22.34
CA ASN A 262 -8.65 -4.64 21.93
C ASN A 262 -8.98 -3.45 22.85
N LEU A 263 -8.99 -2.24 22.30
CA LEU A 263 -9.31 -1.02 23.03
C LEU A 263 -10.75 -0.57 22.72
N THR A 264 -11.53 -0.31 23.76
CA THR A 264 -12.95 0.09 23.60
C THR A 264 -13.17 1.26 22.63
N MET A 265 -12.23 2.19 22.56
CA MET A 265 -12.33 3.41 21.71
C MET A 265 -11.64 3.29 20.36
N ILE A 266 -11.14 2.13 20.00
CA ILE A 266 -10.56 1.82 18.67
C ILE A 266 -11.34 0.66 18.08
N TYR A 267 -11.76 0.77 16.81
CA TYR A 267 -12.33 -0.32 16.03
C TYR A 267 -11.32 -0.75 14.98
N ASP A 268 -10.89 -2.00 15.03
CA ASP A 268 -9.88 -2.56 14.14
C ASP A 268 -10.02 -4.10 14.01
N GLU A 269 -8.93 -4.81 13.72
CA GLU A 269 -8.88 -6.27 13.59
C GLU A 269 -9.30 -7.01 14.85
N PHE A 270 -9.09 -6.44 16.03
CA PHE A 270 -9.53 -7.05 17.30
C PHE A 270 -11.05 -7.12 17.44
N ASP A 271 -11.79 -6.19 16.82
CA ASP A 271 -13.26 -6.23 16.75
C ASP A 271 -13.75 -7.09 15.57
N ASN A 272 -13.00 -7.07 14.46
CA ASN A 272 -13.34 -7.80 13.23
C ASN A 272 -12.08 -8.16 12.45
N ALA A 273 -11.73 -9.44 12.43
CA ALA A 273 -10.54 -9.98 11.76
C ALA A 273 -10.44 -9.70 10.24
N ASP A 274 -11.52 -9.19 9.60
CA ASP A 274 -11.48 -8.71 8.21
C ASP A 274 -11.00 -7.26 8.08
N LYS A 275 -10.56 -6.62 9.16
CA LYS A 275 -10.09 -5.23 9.20
C LYS A 275 -8.59 -5.17 9.50
N GLY A 276 -7.97 -4.05 9.11
CA GLY A 276 -6.57 -3.82 9.44
C GLY A 276 -6.40 -3.36 10.90
N PHE A 277 -5.23 -3.64 11.44
CA PHE A 277 -4.80 -3.23 12.77
C PHE A 277 -4.63 -1.71 12.87
N VAL A 278 -4.84 -1.15 14.05
CA VAL A 278 -4.50 0.25 14.38
C VAL A 278 -3.33 0.24 15.36
N ASN A 279 -2.14 0.54 14.87
CA ASN A 279 -0.94 0.64 15.69
C ASN A 279 -0.97 1.94 16.53
N TYR A 280 -1.22 1.82 17.81
CA TYR A 280 -1.29 2.93 18.76
C TYR A 280 -0.05 3.05 19.67
N ALA A 281 1.04 2.37 19.37
CA ALA A 281 2.24 2.35 20.18
C ALA A 281 2.81 3.76 20.44
N GLY A 282 3.59 3.92 21.50
CA GLY A 282 4.17 5.21 21.88
C GLY A 282 3.14 6.28 22.23
N TRP A 283 1.95 5.88 22.67
CA TRP A 283 0.86 6.78 23.05
C TRP A 283 1.30 7.90 23.98
N LEU A 284 0.67 9.06 23.89
CA LEU A 284 0.93 10.19 24.77
C LEU A 284 0.19 9.98 26.11
N SER A 285 0.87 10.27 27.22
CA SER A 285 0.30 10.17 28.57
C SER A 285 -0.62 11.35 28.94
N GLU A 286 -0.58 12.43 28.19
CA GLU A 286 -1.41 13.62 28.36
C GLU A 286 -1.57 14.36 27.02
N GLU A 287 -2.51 15.29 26.94
CA GLU A 287 -2.70 16.13 25.77
C GLU A 287 -1.42 16.93 25.47
N ASP A 288 -1.05 17.01 24.20
CA ASP A 288 0.18 17.65 23.73
C ASP A 288 1.46 17.17 24.44
N GLY A 289 1.42 15.95 25.00
CA GLY A 289 2.54 15.34 25.70
C GLY A 289 3.71 14.99 24.78
N GLU A 290 4.85 14.67 25.40
CA GLU A 290 5.99 14.13 24.64
C GLU A 290 5.70 12.69 24.21
N PRO A 291 6.10 12.29 22.99
CA PRO A 291 5.97 10.92 22.52
C PRO A 291 6.65 9.93 23.46
N GLY A 292 5.98 8.80 23.72
CA GLY A 292 6.60 7.66 24.37
C GLY A 292 7.83 7.18 23.60
N VAL A 293 8.78 6.56 24.28
CA VAL A 293 9.91 5.90 23.62
C VAL A 293 9.36 4.66 22.92
N LEU A 294 9.51 4.57 21.61
CA LEU A 294 9.29 3.30 20.91
C LEU A 294 10.52 2.42 21.11
N ASN A 295 10.26 1.19 21.49
CA ASN A 295 11.17 0.11 21.17
C ASN A 295 10.84 -0.21 19.71
N GLY A 296 11.72 0.13 18.77
CA GLY A 296 11.39 -0.02 17.36
C GLY A 296 11.49 -1.48 16.94
N THR A 297 10.43 -2.07 16.41
CA THR A 297 10.53 -3.38 15.76
C THR A 297 11.66 -3.36 14.74
N GLY A 298 12.61 -4.26 14.89
CA GLY A 298 13.73 -4.41 13.96
C GLY A 298 13.28 -4.84 12.57
N SER A 299 14.22 -4.85 11.63
CA SER A 299 14.02 -5.47 10.31
C SER A 299 15.33 -6.13 9.87
N VAL A 300 15.24 -7.36 9.37
CA VAL A 300 16.39 -8.16 8.95
C VAL A 300 16.24 -8.58 7.49
N TYR A 301 17.31 -8.47 6.70
CA TYR A 301 17.32 -8.81 5.28
C TYR A 301 18.62 -9.46 4.85
N PHE A 302 18.52 -10.37 3.88
CA PHE A 302 19.65 -10.79 3.08
C PHE A 302 20.01 -9.70 2.07
N THR A 303 21.30 -9.32 2.03
CA THR A 303 21.75 -8.20 1.19
C THR A 303 23.02 -8.54 0.44
N ASP A 304 23.38 -7.70 -0.53
CA ASP A 304 24.72 -7.68 -1.09
C ASP A 304 25.71 -6.92 -0.17
N SER A 305 26.96 -6.84 -0.58
CA SER A 305 28.00 -6.13 0.18
C SER A 305 27.77 -4.62 0.32
N SER A 306 26.81 -4.05 -0.40
CA SER A 306 26.43 -2.64 -0.33
C SER A 306 25.22 -2.40 0.60
N GLY A 307 24.58 -3.47 1.09
CA GLY A 307 23.37 -3.41 1.89
C GLY A 307 22.06 -3.38 1.08
N SER A 308 22.12 -3.67 -0.23
CA SER A 308 20.93 -3.79 -1.06
C SER A 308 20.36 -5.20 -0.94
N GLU A 309 19.07 -5.34 -0.72
CA GLU A 309 18.37 -6.62 -0.59
C GLU A 309 18.57 -7.51 -1.82
N VAL A 310 18.80 -8.80 -1.61
CA VAL A 310 19.01 -9.81 -2.66
C VAL A 310 18.17 -11.07 -2.38
N LEU A 311 17.69 -11.70 -3.44
CA LEU A 311 16.95 -12.96 -3.37
C LEU A 311 17.83 -14.19 -3.60
N THR A 312 19.08 -14.01 -4.06
CA THR A 312 19.96 -15.14 -4.38
C THR A 312 21.41 -14.77 -4.24
N TYR A 313 22.20 -15.77 -3.84
CA TYR A 313 23.66 -15.69 -3.80
C TYR A 313 24.25 -16.68 -4.81
N PRO A 314 25.13 -16.24 -5.73
CA PRO A 314 25.85 -17.14 -6.63
C PRO A 314 26.88 -17.96 -5.86
N SER A 315 27.29 -19.10 -6.43
CA SER A 315 28.34 -19.93 -5.87
C SER A 315 29.67 -19.16 -5.79
N GLY A 316 30.29 -19.17 -4.61
CA GLY A 316 31.58 -18.54 -4.35
C GLY A 316 31.52 -17.12 -3.77
N ASP A 317 30.36 -16.49 -3.73
CA ASP A 317 30.19 -15.22 -3.05
C ASP A 317 29.67 -15.46 -1.62
N PRO A 318 30.10 -14.68 -0.60
CA PRO A 318 29.56 -14.79 0.75
C PRO A 318 28.14 -14.21 0.83
N LEU A 319 27.38 -14.67 1.82
CA LEU A 319 26.15 -13.99 2.21
C LEU A 319 26.45 -12.73 3.03
N TYR A 320 25.54 -11.77 2.97
CA TYR A 320 25.52 -10.60 3.84
C TYR A 320 24.15 -10.49 4.48
N VAL A 321 24.11 -10.05 5.74
CA VAL A 321 22.88 -9.73 6.46
C VAL A 321 22.94 -8.28 6.89
N HIS A 322 21.86 -7.57 6.63
CA HIS A 322 21.60 -6.21 7.08
C HIS A 322 20.44 -6.24 8.08
N LEU A 323 20.65 -5.64 9.24
CA LEU A 323 19.62 -5.51 10.28
C LEU A 323 19.51 -4.05 10.66
N THR A 324 18.28 -3.54 10.75
CA THR A 324 18.00 -2.22 11.31
C THR A 324 17.17 -2.41 12.57
N ASP A 325 17.67 -1.86 13.68
CA ASP A 325 17.01 -1.94 14.97
C ASP A 325 17.50 -0.75 15.82
N SER A 326 16.65 0.22 16.01
CA SER A 326 17.02 1.50 16.63
C SER A 326 17.23 1.40 18.13
N ASP A 327 16.56 0.47 18.81
CA ASP A 327 16.67 0.31 20.27
C ASP A 327 17.92 -0.50 20.68
N ARG A 328 18.54 -1.16 19.71
CA ARG A 328 19.84 -1.84 19.88
C ARG A 328 21.05 -0.90 19.78
N ASN A 329 20.84 0.37 19.45
CA ASN A 329 21.84 1.42 19.52
C ASN A 329 21.88 1.99 20.96
N ALA A 330 22.41 1.23 21.89
CA ALA A 330 22.43 1.54 23.32
C ALA A 330 23.54 2.50 23.73
N ASP A 331 24.67 2.53 23.03
CA ASP A 331 25.82 3.43 23.27
C ASP A 331 26.17 4.24 22.03
N THR A 332 25.70 5.48 21.97
CA THR A 332 25.97 6.38 20.85
C THR A 332 27.47 6.76 20.67
N GLY A 333 28.36 6.25 21.49
CA GLY A 333 29.80 6.46 21.43
C GLY A 333 30.61 5.26 20.93
N ALA A 334 29.98 4.09 20.75
CA ALA A 334 30.67 2.86 20.33
C ALA A 334 29.76 2.02 19.40
N ALA A 335 30.32 1.37 18.42
CA ALA A 335 29.56 0.44 17.59
C ALA A 335 29.28 -0.87 18.36
N GLU A 336 28.03 -1.26 18.42
CA GLU A 336 27.59 -2.49 19.06
C GLU A 336 27.58 -3.69 18.12
N THR A 337 27.33 -4.87 18.70
CA THR A 337 27.18 -6.12 17.96
C THR A 337 25.90 -6.85 18.32
N ILE A 338 25.29 -7.48 17.33
CA ILE A 338 24.10 -8.33 17.46
C ILE A 338 24.40 -9.69 16.84
N THR A 339 23.79 -10.73 17.33
CA THR A 339 23.89 -12.08 16.76
C THR A 339 22.55 -12.47 16.15
N VAL A 340 22.58 -12.96 14.91
CA VAL A 340 21.45 -13.59 14.22
C VAL A 340 21.77 -15.05 13.93
N THR A 341 20.74 -15.85 13.66
CA THR A 341 20.90 -17.23 13.21
C THR A 341 20.67 -17.29 11.70
N VAL A 342 21.55 -17.96 10.97
CA VAL A 342 21.40 -18.19 9.52
C VAL A 342 21.32 -19.69 9.27
N LEU A 343 20.31 -20.12 8.51
CA LEU A 343 20.04 -21.53 8.21
C LEU A 343 20.04 -21.76 6.69
N SER A 344 20.30 -23.00 6.31
CA SER A 344 20.02 -23.51 4.97
C SER A 344 19.23 -24.83 5.05
N VAL A 345 18.64 -25.26 3.94
CA VAL A 345 18.00 -26.61 3.87
C VAL A 345 19.02 -27.72 4.15
N THR A 346 20.27 -27.56 3.72
CA THR A 346 21.36 -28.50 4.00
C THR A 346 21.78 -28.48 5.46
N GLU A 347 21.77 -27.30 6.11
CA GLU A 347 22.14 -27.10 7.51
C GLU A 347 21.01 -26.44 8.29
N ASP A 348 20.03 -27.26 8.69
CA ASP A 348 18.83 -26.87 9.42
C ASP A 348 19.08 -26.45 10.89
N GLY A 349 20.24 -26.84 11.45
CA GLY A 349 20.71 -26.40 12.77
C GLY A 349 21.25 -24.98 12.78
N GLY A 350 21.62 -24.48 11.62
CA GLY A 350 22.08 -23.12 11.38
C GLY A 350 23.41 -22.73 12.03
N GLU A 351 23.88 -21.55 11.62
CA GLU A 351 25.10 -20.89 12.11
C GLU A 351 24.77 -19.56 12.79
N SER A 352 25.56 -19.20 13.79
CA SER A 352 25.48 -17.89 14.44
C SER A 352 26.31 -16.87 13.70
N LEU A 353 25.68 -15.82 13.16
CA LEU A 353 26.35 -14.70 12.50
C LEU A 353 26.35 -13.46 13.41
N THR A 354 27.54 -12.94 13.70
CA THR A 354 27.67 -11.66 14.42
C THR A 354 27.63 -10.50 13.42
N LEU A 355 26.67 -9.61 13.60
CA LEU A 355 26.55 -8.34 12.90
C LEU A 355 27.19 -7.23 13.73
N THR A 356 27.87 -6.30 13.09
CA THR A 356 28.47 -5.12 13.73
C THR A 356 27.80 -3.87 13.22
N GLU A 357 27.52 -2.93 14.10
CA GLU A 357 26.94 -1.65 13.75
C GLU A 357 27.80 -0.89 12.74
N THR A 358 27.18 -0.29 11.72
CA THR A 358 27.87 0.38 10.60
C THR A 358 28.50 1.74 10.98
N GLY A 359 28.20 2.22 12.17
CA GLY A 359 28.72 3.45 12.78
C GLY A 359 28.47 3.42 14.28
N VAL A 360 28.82 4.45 15.01
CA VAL A 360 28.71 4.51 16.48
C VAL A 360 27.32 4.92 16.99
N SER A 361 26.38 5.18 16.10
CA SER A 361 25.01 5.59 16.49
C SER A 361 24.08 5.52 15.27
N THR A 362 23.97 4.36 14.68
CA THR A 362 23.16 4.18 13.47
C THR A 362 21.96 3.27 13.69
N GLY A 363 22.02 2.34 14.64
CA GLY A 363 21.04 1.27 14.78
C GLY A 363 20.99 0.35 13.55
N ILE A 364 22.03 0.37 12.72
CA ILE A 364 22.14 -0.42 11.48
C ILE A 364 23.34 -1.35 11.61
N PHE A 365 23.11 -2.65 11.51
CA PHE A 365 24.10 -3.69 11.73
C PHE A 365 24.29 -4.50 10.46
N MET A 366 25.55 -4.85 10.15
CA MET A 366 25.90 -5.70 9.00
C MET A 366 26.91 -6.75 9.39
N GLY A 367 26.83 -7.91 8.72
CA GLY A 367 27.80 -9.00 8.83
C GLY A 367 27.77 -9.88 7.59
N SER A 368 28.77 -10.74 7.45
CA SER A 368 28.88 -11.68 6.32
C SER A 368 29.35 -13.04 6.78
N MET A 369 29.00 -14.08 6.02
CA MET A 369 29.41 -15.45 6.25
C MET A 369 29.69 -16.15 4.92
N ASP A 370 30.69 -17.00 4.91
CA ASP A 370 31.02 -17.81 3.72
C ASP A 370 30.10 -19.03 3.62
N PHE A 371 29.91 -19.53 2.40
CA PHE A 371 29.24 -20.79 2.11
C PHE A 371 30.25 -21.94 1.91
N ALA A 372 29.81 -23.15 2.23
CA ALA A 372 30.49 -24.38 1.84
C ALA A 372 29.50 -25.38 1.22
N GLU A 373 29.77 -25.85 0.01
CA GLU A 373 29.04 -26.97 -0.61
C GLU A 373 29.52 -28.29 0.00
N ALA A 374 29.04 -28.60 1.22
CA ALA A 374 29.45 -29.74 2.04
C ALA A 374 28.26 -30.28 2.86
N ALA A 375 28.51 -31.38 3.58
CA ALA A 375 27.54 -31.88 4.57
C ALA A 375 27.47 -30.93 5.77
N ALA A 376 26.31 -30.82 6.41
CA ALA A 376 26.09 -29.98 7.58
C ALA A 376 27.14 -30.13 8.69
N SER A 377 27.62 -29.03 9.25
CA SER A 377 28.62 -28.97 10.31
C SER A 377 28.42 -27.74 11.18
N SER A 378 27.35 -27.72 11.99
CA SER A 378 26.95 -26.55 12.77
C SER A 378 28.01 -26.05 13.75
N GLY A 379 28.20 -24.73 13.86
CA GLY A 379 29.10 -24.06 14.79
C GLY A 379 30.53 -23.90 14.29
N ASP A 380 30.77 -24.05 12.99
CA ASP A 380 32.09 -23.86 12.40
C ASP A 380 32.31 -22.47 11.75
N GLY A 381 31.24 -21.65 11.71
CA GLY A 381 31.26 -20.27 11.19
C GLY A 381 31.16 -20.18 9.66
N VAL A 382 30.74 -21.25 9.00
CA VAL A 382 30.50 -21.35 7.56
C VAL A 382 29.17 -22.04 7.34
N LEU A 383 28.27 -21.48 6.51
CA LEU A 383 26.98 -22.09 6.23
C LEU A 383 27.11 -23.16 5.14
N GLN A 384 26.81 -24.41 5.49
CA GLN A 384 26.80 -25.48 4.52
C GLN A 384 25.54 -25.45 3.66
N VAL A 385 25.72 -25.59 2.36
CA VAL A 385 24.67 -25.43 1.36
C VAL A 385 24.77 -26.45 0.24
N THR A 386 23.65 -26.69 -0.39
CA THR A 386 23.54 -27.36 -1.69
C THR A 386 22.86 -26.40 -2.67
N ARG A 387 23.21 -26.49 -3.95
CA ARG A 387 22.60 -25.67 -4.98
C ARG A 387 21.07 -25.74 -4.93
N GLY A 388 20.42 -24.58 -4.85
CA GLY A 388 18.97 -24.44 -4.74
C GLY A 388 18.45 -24.38 -3.32
N ASP A 389 19.31 -24.44 -2.31
CA ASP A 389 18.87 -24.32 -0.92
C ASP A 389 18.18 -22.99 -0.66
N LYS A 390 17.06 -23.06 0.05
CA LYS A 390 16.46 -21.91 0.73
C LYS A 390 17.38 -21.56 1.91
N LEU A 391 17.68 -20.30 2.04
CA LEU A 391 18.41 -19.69 3.16
C LEU A 391 17.38 -18.94 4.01
N THR A 392 17.53 -19.01 5.32
CA THR A 392 16.70 -18.22 6.24
C THR A 392 17.62 -17.51 7.24
N VAL A 393 17.42 -16.21 7.43
CA VAL A 393 18.01 -15.49 8.57
C VAL A 393 16.92 -15.24 9.60
N ILE A 394 17.26 -15.47 10.87
CA ILE A 394 16.35 -15.29 12.01
C ILE A 394 16.97 -14.28 12.96
N TYR A 395 16.20 -13.25 13.29
CA TYR A 395 16.53 -12.30 14.34
C TYR A 395 15.46 -12.33 15.43
N ASP A 396 15.84 -12.69 16.64
CA ASP A 396 15.01 -12.60 17.82
C ASP A 396 15.13 -11.17 18.39
N ASP A 397 14.23 -10.30 17.97
CA ASP A 397 14.11 -8.95 18.47
C ASP A 397 13.53 -8.99 19.90
N PRO A 398 14.23 -8.45 20.91
CA PRO A 398 13.73 -8.48 22.28
C PRO A 398 12.54 -7.58 22.54
N ALA A 399 12.28 -6.59 21.68
CA ALA A 399 11.21 -5.63 21.90
C ALA A 399 10.68 -4.98 20.62
N ASP A 400 9.47 -5.38 20.20
CA ASP A 400 8.71 -4.69 19.16
C ASP A 400 8.26 -3.28 19.60
N ASP A 401 7.48 -2.57 18.77
CA ASP A 401 6.93 -1.24 19.08
C ASP A 401 6.17 -1.19 20.43
N PHE A 402 5.68 -2.30 20.94
CA PHE A 402 4.97 -2.42 22.21
C PHE A 402 5.84 -2.97 23.35
N GLY A 403 7.11 -3.28 23.07
CA GLY A 403 8.05 -3.84 24.05
C GLY A 403 7.96 -5.37 24.20
N ASN A 404 7.32 -6.08 23.28
CA ASN A 404 7.24 -7.54 23.30
C ASN A 404 8.32 -8.18 22.44
N PRO A 405 8.88 -9.34 22.84
CA PRO A 405 9.79 -10.09 21.98
C PRO A 405 9.08 -10.53 20.68
N VAL A 406 9.75 -10.38 19.55
CA VAL A 406 9.29 -10.82 18.24
C VAL A 406 10.41 -11.49 17.46
N THR A 407 10.11 -12.57 16.73
CA THR A 407 11.05 -13.20 15.83
C THR A 407 10.82 -12.70 14.40
N LEU A 408 11.86 -12.19 13.78
CA LEU A 408 11.85 -11.66 12.42
C LEU A 408 12.68 -12.56 11.52
N GLU A 409 12.22 -12.77 10.30
CA GLU A 409 12.86 -13.67 9.34
C GLU A 409 12.93 -13.03 7.95
N ASP A 410 13.96 -13.40 7.20
CA ASP A 410 14.04 -13.14 5.76
C ASP A 410 14.60 -14.35 5.02
N VAL A 411 14.32 -14.42 3.72
CA VAL A 411 14.61 -15.57 2.88
C VAL A 411 15.37 -15.19 1.62
N ALA A 412 16.44 -15.94 1.34
CA ALA A 412 17.14 -15.93 0.06
C ALA A 412 17.38 -17.37 -0.44
N PHE A 413 18.07 -17.50 -1.57
CA PHE A 413 18.38 -18.80 -2.17
C PHE A 413 19.85 -18.90 -2.57
N TYR A 414 20.43 -20.07 -2.39
CA TYR A 414 21.78 -20.32 -2.84
C TYR A 414 21.80 -20.85 -4.28
N ASN A 415 22.50 -20.12 -5.16
CA ASN A 415 22.82 -20.53 -6.53
C ASN A 415 21.59 -20.97 -7.37
N VAL A 416 20.54 -20.11 -7.40
CA VAL A 416 19.36 -20.26 -8.27
C VAL A 416 19.41 -19.25 -9.42
N THR A 417 18.75 -19.58 -10.52
CA THR A 417 18.60 -18.68 -11.67
C THR A 417 17.25 -17.99 -11.63
N LEU A 418 17.24 -16.67 -11.44
CA LEU A 418 16.00 -15.87 -11.41
C LEU A 418 15.40 -15.71 -12.80
N LYS A 419 14.06 -15.78 -12.90
CA LYS A 419 13.29 -15.58 -14.14
C LYS A 419 12.05 -14.75 -13.87
N SER A 420 11.88 -13.70 -14.66
CA SER A 420 10.62 -12.92 -14.77
C SER A 420 10.61 -12.11 -16.05
N GLY A 421 9.44 -11.61 -16.44
CA GLY A 421 9.24 -10.77 -17.61
C GLY A 421 9.17 -11.54 -18.94
N PRO A 422 8.92 -10.80 -20.05
CA PRO A 422 8.85 -11.39 -21.38
C PRO A 422 10.24 -11.82 -21.88
N LEU A 423 10.31 -13.00 -22.48
CA LEU A 423 11.53 -13.44 -23.16
C LEU A 423 11.89 -12.47 -24.30
N SER A 424 13.16 -12.12 -24.43
CA SER A 424 13.68 -11.31 -25.54
C SER A 424 14.05 -12.15 -26.78
N GLU A 425 14.29 -13.45 -26.58
CA GLU A 425 14.62 -14.44 -27.60
C GLU A 425 14.19 -15.84 -27.13
N SER A 426 14.32 -16.85 -27.97
CA SER A 426 14.09 -18.24 -27.55
C SER A 426 15.14 -18.68 -26.54
N GLU A 427 14.69 -19.30 -25.45
CA GLU A 427 15.56 -19.75 -24.36
C GLU A 427 15.53 -21.26 -24.19
N THR A 428 16.64 -21.79 -23.66
CA THR A 428 16.69 -23.16 -23.16
C THR A 428 17.08 -23.11 -21.68
N TRP A 429 16.17 -23.58 -20.84
CA TRP A 429 16.47 -23.77 -19.41
C TRP A 429 17.10 -25.14 -19.22
N GLY A 430 18.38 -25.15 -18.91
CA GLY A 430 19.21 -26.35 -18.78
C GLY A 430 19.41 -26.78 -17.33
N VAL A 431 19.86 -28.03 -17.13
CA VAL A 431 20.11 -28.58 -15.79
C VAL A 431 21.28 -27.88 -15.09
N ASP A 432 22.23 -27.34 -15.86
CA ASP A 432 23.40 -26.66 -15.30
C ASP A 432 23.03 -25.32 -14.60
N ASP A 433 21.95 -24.69 -15.04
CA ASP A 433 21.41 -23.45 -14.45
C ASP A 433 20.21 -23.70 -13.51
N SER A 434 19.78 -24.97 -13.37
CA SER A 434 18.70 -25.38 -12.46
C SER A 434 19.18 -25.35 -10.99
N PRO A 435 18.32 -25.00 -10.01
CA PRO A 435 16.93 -24.65 -10.16
C PRO A 435 16.71 -23.21 -10.65
N TYR A 436 15.62 -23.02 -11.36
CA TYR A 436 15.11 -21.69 -11.73
C TYR A 436 14.09 -21.25 -10.69
N LEU A 437 14.12 -19.96 -10.32
CA LEU A 437 13.11 -19.33 -9.47
C LEU A 437 12.38 -18.24 -10.27
N VAL A 438 11.09 -18.45 -10.48
CA VAL A 438 10.20 -17.50 -11.16
C VAL A 438 9.58 -16.57 -10.12
N THR A 439 9.83 -15.26 -10.24
CA THR A 439 9.39 -14.23 -9.29
C THR A 439 8.23 -13.38 -9.83
N GLY A 440 7.96 -13.47 -11.12
CA GLY A 440 6.87 -12.79 -11.82
C GLY A 440 6.53 -13.50 -13.12
N ASP A 441 5.58 -12.94 -13.87
CA ASP A 441 5.15 -13.52 -15.16
C ASP A 441 6.30 -13.76 -16.10
N VAL A 442 6.39 -14.97 -16.65
CA VAL A 442 7.29 -15.29 -17.76
C VAL A 442 6.48 -15.43 -19.04
N THR A 443 6.69 -14.54 -20.01
CA THR A 443 5.94 -14.55 -21.27
C THR A 443 6.78 -15.02 -22.43
N VAL A 444 6.34 -16.10 -23.09
CA VAL A 444 6.90 -16.63 -24.34
C VAL A 444 6.12 -16.05 -25.50
N GLY A 445 6.67 -15.00 -26.13
CA GLY A 445 6.03 -14.24 -27.19
C GLY A 445 6.07 -14.92 -28.56
N SER A 446 5.43 -14.29 -29.54
CA SER A 446 5.26 -14.81 -30.90
C SER A 446 6.58 -15.21 -31.57
N GLY A 447 6.64 -16.46 -32.04
CA GLY A 447 7.81 -17.03 -32.72
C GLY A 447 8.96 -17.42 -31.79
N MET A 448 8.81 -17.24 -30.48
CA MET A 448 9.79 -17.67 -29.48
C MET A 448 9.45 -19.05 -28.93
N THR A 449 10.46 -19.75 -28.46
CA THR A 449 10.33 -21.05 -27.82
C THR A 449 11.09 -21.05 -26.50
N LEU A 450 10.39 -21.42 -25.43
CA LEU A 450 11.02 -21.82 -24.18
C LEU A 450 11.15 -23.35 -24.18
N THR A 451 12.40 -23.83 -24.16
CA THR A 451 12.70 -25.26 -24.03
C THR A 451 13.19 -25.54 -22.62
N VAL A 452 12.58 -26.49 -21.93
CA VAL A 452 13.01 -26.92 -20.59
C VAL A 452 13.57 -28.34 -20.69
N SER A 453 14.84 -28.50 -20.30
CA SER A 453 15.58 -29.76 -20.44
C SER A 453 15.20 -30.79 -19.36
N PRO A 454 15.40 -32.09 -19.60
CA PRO A 454 15.19 -33.13 -18.59
C PRO A 454 15.90 -32.86 -17.27
N GLY A 455 15.22 -33.12 -16.14
CA GLY A 455 15.77 -32.97 -14.79
C GLY A 455 15.74 -31.55 -14.23
N VAL A 456 15.31 -30.57 -15.01
CA VAL A 456 15.21 -29.17 -14.56
C VAL A 456 14.12 -29.02 -13.51
N LYS A 457 14.41 -28.22 -12.49
CA LYS A 457 13.45 -27.78 -11.47
C LYS A 457 13.16 -26.30 -11.66
N VAL A 458 11.88 -25.96 -11.77
CA VAL A 458 11.38 -24.59 -11.83
C VAL A 458 10.50 -24.36 -10.61
N PHE A 459 10.94 -23.48 -9.75
CA PHE A 459 10.19 -23.01 -8.59
C PHE A 459 9.49 -21.71 -8.93
N PHE A 460 8.29 -21.52 -8.41
CA PHE A 460 7.57 -20.25 -8.45
C PHE A 460 7.55 -19.67 -7.05
N LYS A 461 7.98 -18.41 -6.91
CA LYS A 461 7.90 -17.70 -5.64
C LYS A 461 6.43 -17.59 -5.24
N GLU A 462 6.13 -18.04 -4.03
CA GLU A 462 4.76 -18.09 -3.53
C GLU A 462 4.12 -16.69 -3.52
N VAL A 463 2.89 -16.61 -4.02
CA VAL A 463 2.07 -15.38 -4.06
C VAL A 463 2.90 -14.15 -4.47
N SER A 464 3.65 -14.28 -5.56
CA SER A 464 4.56 -13.25 -6.06
C SER A 464 4.38 -13.01 -7.55
N ASP A 465 4.29 -11.75 -7.95
CA ASP A 465 4.38 -11.30 -9.32
C ASP A 465 5.05 -9.91 -9.37
N ASP A 466 6.35 -9.88 -9.67
CA ASP A 466 7.14 -8.65 -9.78
C ASP A 466 6.77 -7.79 -11.00
N GLN A 467 5.98 -8.34 -11.93
CA GLN A 467 5.44 -7.61 -13.09
C GLN A 467 4.09 -6.97 -12.77
N SER A 468 3.37 -7.45 -11.74
CA SER A 468 2.00 -7.03 -11.37
C SER A 468 1.06 -7.01 -12.59
N ALA A 469 1.14 -8.05 -13.43
CA ALA A 469 0.52 -8.12 -14.75
C ALA A 469 -0.34 -9.38 -14.92
N GLY A 470 -0.62 -9.77 -16.15
CA GLY A 470 -1.26 -11.03 -16.47
C GLY A 470 -2.73 -11.13 -16.08
N ASN A 471 -3.10 -12.28 -15.59
CA ASN A 471 -4.45 -12.62 -15.12
C ASN A 471 -4.62 -12.39 -13.62
N ASP A 472 -3.53 -12.50 -12.90
CA ASP A 472 -3.48 -12.32 -11.45
C ASP A 472 -2.23 -11.49 -11.11
N ALA A 473 -2.42 -10.25 -10.74
CA ALA A 473 -1.33 -9.32 -10.43
C ALA A 473 -0.53 -9.67 -9.14
N ASN A 474 -0.88 -10.75 -8.46
CA ASN A 474 -0.21 -11.20 -7.24
C ASN A 474 0.44 -12.58 -7.40
N ARG A 475 0.30 -13.25 -8.55
CA ARG A 475 0.80 -14.62 -8.77
C ARG A 475 1.42 -14.77 -10.13
N SER A 476 2.64 -15.27 -10.17
CA SER A 476 3.36 -15.55 -11.42
C SER A 476 2.63 -16.50 -12.34
N GLU A 477 2.67 -16.22 -13.62
CA GLU A 477 2.12 -17.02 -14.72
C GLU A 477 3.22 -17.45 -15.69
N LEU A 478 3.11 -18.64 -16.27
CA LEU A 478 3.87 -18.98 -17.45
C LEU A 478 2.98 -18.79 -18.68
N VAL A 479 3.15 -17.64 -19.34
CA VAL A 479 2.28 -17.18 -20.41
C VAL A 479 2.86 -17.55 -21.78
N ILE A 480 2.10 -18.29 -22.58
CA ILE A 480 2.44 -18.63 -23.97
C ILE A 480 1.58 -17.77 -24.89
N ASP A 481 2.16 -16.66 -25.34
CA ASP A 481 1.50 -15.70 -26.23
C ASP A 481 1.98 -15.85 -27.68
N ASN A 482 1.31 -16.73 -28.45
CA ASN A 482 1.72 -17.13 -29.81
C ASN A 482 3.16 -17.71 -29.88
N GLY A 483 3.72 -18.13 -28.76
CA GLY A 483 5.02 -18.79 -28.63
C GLY A 483 4.88 -20.29 -28.44
N SER A 484 5.96 -20.92 -27.98
CA SER A 484 5.97 -22.36 -27.70
C SER A 484 6.67 -22.67 -26.37
N LEU A 485 6.06 -23.54 -25.55
CA LEU A 485 6.69 -24.17 -24.39
C LEU A 485 6.92 -25.64 -24.68
N ILE A 486 8.16 -26.09 -24.66
CA ILE A 486 8.57 -27.47 -24.88
C ILE A 486 9.31 -27.95 -23.64
N ALA A 487 8.69 -28.80 -22.84
CA ALA A 487 9.25 -29.39 -21.64
C ALA A 487 9.16 -30.92 -21.72
N ILE A 488 10.22 -31.51 -22.25
CA ILE A 488 10.27 -32.95 -22.50
C ILE A 488 11.33 -33.56 -21.59
N GLY A 489 10.87 -34.12 -20.47
CA GLY A 489 11.68 -34.89 -19.53
C GLY A 489 11.85 -36.33 -19.96
N THR A 490 12.33 -37.18 -19.05
CA THR A 490 12.40 -38.65 -19.17
C THR A 490 11.85 -39.28 -17.90
N GLU A 491 11.63 -40.60 -17.93
CA GLU A 491 11.16 -41.34 -16.75
C GLU A 491 12.13 -41.22 -15.55
N SER A 492 13.44 -41.11 -15.81
CA SER A 492 14.48 -40.92 -14.78
C SER A 492 14.71 -39.44 -14.41
N ASP A 493 14.46 -38.51 -15.34
CA ASP A 493 14.80 -37.12 -15.22
C ASP A 493 13.58 -36.24 -15.55
N SER A 494 12.57 -36.34 -14.71
CA SER A 494 11.35 -35.54 -14.82
C SER A 494 11.64 -34.06 -14.63
N ILE A 495 10.85 -33.20 -15.32
CA ILE A 495 10.88 -31.74 -15.15
C ILE A 495 9.87 -31.36 -14.08
N TRP A 496 10.24 -30.41 -13.22
CA TRP A 496 9.39 -29.98 -12.11
C TRP A 496 9.00 -28.50 -12.26
N PHE A 497 7.69 -28.23 -12.12
CA PHE A 497 7.14 -26.89 -11.95
C PHE A 497 6.36 -26.87 -10.64
N THR A 498 6.84 -26.15 -9.62
CA THR A 498 6.27 -26.26 -8.28
C THR A 498 6.48 -24.96 -7.48
N SER A 499 5.77 -24.83 -6.35
CA SER A 499 6.00 -23.74 -5.41
C SER A 499 7.38 -23.84 -4.73
N ASN A 500 7.91 -22.69 -4.31
CA ASN A 500 9.08 -22.61 -3.44
C ASN A 500 8.74 -22.55 -1.95
N ALA A 501 7.45 -22.44 -1.60
CA ALA A 501 6.99 -22.32 -0.23
C ALA A 501 7.44 -23.51 0.63
N GLU A 502 7.64 -23.30 1.92
CA GLU A 502 7.91 -24.35 2.89
C GLU A 502 6.66 -25.23 3.11
N ASP A 503 5.50 -24.58 3.28
CA ASP A 503 4.18 -25.21 3.33
C ASP A 503 3.35 -24.85 2.09
N PRO A 504 3.57 -25.52 0.94
CA PRO A 504 2.99 -25.12 -0.32
C PRO A 504 1.47 -25.25 -0.36
N ASN A 505 0.82 -24.25 -0.95
CA ASN A 505 -0.62 -24.19 -1.16
C ASN A 505 -1.00 -24.27 -2.63
N SER A 506 -2.19 -24.76 -2.90
CA SER A 506 -2.73 -24.95 -4.25
C SER A 506 -3.01 -23.66 -5.04
N SER A 507 -2.48 -22.54 -4.62
CA SER A 507 -2.61 -21.23 -5.29
C SER A 507 -1.34 -20.40 -5.17
N ASP A 508 -0.20 -21.00 -4.92
CA ASP A 508 1.05 -20.25 -4.76
C ASP A 508 1.49 -19.55 -6.05
N TRP A 509 1.19 -20.16 -7.19
CA TRP A 509 1.35 -19.57 -8.51
C TRP A 509 0.10 -19.79 -9.38
N TYR A 510 -0.03 -19.01 -10.45
CA TYR A 510 -1.27 -19.05 -11.22
C TYR A 510 -1.43 -20.26 -12.11
N GLY A 511 -0.38 -20.66 -12.85
CA GLY A 511 -0.39 -21.79 -13.76
C GLY A 511 0.08 -21.47 -15.18
N PHE A 512 -0.21 -22.38 -16.11
CA PHE A 512 0.12 -22.21 -17.53
C PHE A 512 -1.02 -21.47 -18.24
N VAL A 513 -0.70 -20.36 -18.90
CA VAL A 513 -1.67 -19.53 -19.61
C VAL A 513 -1.34 -19.52 -21.10
N VAL A 514 -2.31 -19.84 -21.94
CA VAL A 514 -2.18 -19.76 -23.40
C VAL A 514 -3.02 -18.60 -23.90
N THR A 515 -2.38 -17.68 -24.60
CA THR A 515 -3.01 -16.54 -25.29
C THR A 515 -2.60 -16.55 -26.77
N GLY A 516 -3.34 -15.81 -27.60
CA GLY A 516 -3.02 -15.75 -29.04
C GLY A 516 -3.55 -16.92 -29.86
N GLN A 517 -3.15 -17.03 -31.12
CA GLN A 517 -3.74 -17.94 -32.12
C GLN A 517 -2.92 -19.20 -32.44
N VAL A 518 -1.65 -19.24 -32.06
CA VAL A 518 -0.68 -20.28 -32.47
C VAL A 518 0.27 -20.71 -31.35
N GLY A 519 -0.16 -20.59 -30.09
CA GLY A 519 0.63 -21.06 -28.95
C GLY A 519 0.69 -22.59 -28.89
N VAL A 520 1.85 -23.17 -28.60
CA VAL A 520 2.08 -24.62 -28.45
C VAL A 520 2.61 -24.91 -27.04
N ILE A 521 2.02 -25.89 -26.37
CA ILE A 521 2.56 -26.48 -25.15
C ILE A 521 2.74 -28.00 -25.38
N ASP A 522 3.99 -28.47 -25.24
CA ASP A 522 4.34 -29.90 -25.28
C ASP A 522 5.06 -30.28 -23.99
N LEU A 523 4.37 -31.03 -23.13
CA LEU A 523 4.86 -31.47 -21.82
C LEU A 523 4.91 -33.00 -21.77
N GLN A 524 6.09 -33.55 -21.49
CA GLN A 524 6.27 -35.00 -21.31
C GLN A 524 7.14 -35.24 -20.08
N TYR A 525 6.73 -36.21 -19.25
CA TYR A 525 7.41 -36.47 -17.96
C TYR A 525 7.60 -35.22 -17.11
N VAL A 526 6.51 -34.42 -16.98
CA VAL A 526 6.45 -33.22 -16.17
C VAL A 526 5.66 -33.47 -14.89
N SER A 527 6.17 -33.01 -13.78
CA SER A 527 5.45 -32.90 -12.50
C SER A 527 5.15 -31.42 -12.21
N ALA A 528 3.88 -31.05 -12.19
CA ALA A 528 3.45 -29.69 -11.91
C ALA A 528 2.48 -29.64 -10.73
N SER A 529 2.68 -28.70 -9.78
CA SER A 529 1.90 -28.66 -8.54
C SER A 529 1.78 -27.25 -7.93
N TYR A 530 0.79 -27.11 -7.04
CA TYR A 530 0.54 -25.93 -6.21
C TYR A 530 0.15 -24.67 -6.99
N MET A 531 -0.67 -24.83 -8.03
CA MET A 531 -1.11 -23.77 -8.93
C MET A 531 -2.61 -23.52 -8.82
N SER A 532 -3.05 -22.31 -9.17
CA SER A 532 -4.48 -21.98 -9.24
C SER A 532 -5.18 -22.73 -10.38
N TYR A 533 -4.55 -22.81 -11.55
CA TYR A 533 -5.03 -23.50 -12.75
C TYR A 533 -3.91 -24.35 -13.36
N GLY A 534 -4.22 -25.55 -13.85
CA GLY A 534 -3.27 -26.31 -14.65
C GLY A 534 -2.99 -25.61 -15.97
N PHE A 535 -4.03 -25.46 -16.81
CA PHE A 535 -3.96 -24.72 -18.06
C PHE A 535 -5.13 -23.77 -18.18
N ARG A 536 -4.85 -22.50 -18.49
CA ARG A 536 -5.88 -21.50 -18.80
C ARG A 536 -5.75 -21.02 -20.23
N LEU A 537 -6.75 -21.34 -21.06
CA LEU A 537 -6.82 -20.95 -22.45
C LEU A 537 -7.70 -19.71 -22.55
N LYS A 538 -7.13 -18.57 -22.92
CA LYS A 538 -7.80 -17.25 -22.90
C LYS A 538 -8.32 -16.78 -24.24
N ASN A 539 -9.24 -15.85 -24.14
CA ASN A 539 -10.02 -15.13 -25.15
C ASN A 539 -9.32 -14.94 -26.51
N TYR A 540 -10.11 -15.14 -27.58
CA TYR A 540 -9.76 -14.93 -28.99
C TYR A 540 -8.77 -15.93 -29.58
N THR A 541 -8.45 -17.02 -28.91
CA THR A 541 -7.68 -18.10 -29.50
C THR A 541 -8.60 -18.87 -30.44
N TYR A 542 -8.73 -18.40 -31.69
CA TYR A 542 -9.22 -19.23 -32.77
C TYR A 542 -8.04 -20.11 -33.22
N PHE A 543 -7.98 -21.34 -32.76
CA PHE A 543 -7.08 -22.31 -33.35
C PHE A 543 -7.60 -22.60 -34.76
N TYR A 544 -7.01 -21.99 -35.77
CA TYR A 544 -7.32 -22.25 -37.16
C TYR A 544 -6.55 -23.49 -37.65
N GLY A 545 -7.28 -24.56 -37.86
CA GLY A 545 -7.03 -25.81 -38.55
C GLY A 545 -5.64 -26.23 -39.02
N ASP A 546 -5.42 -27.52 -39.17
CA ASP A 546 -4.34 -28.25 -39.86
C ASP A 546 -2.89 -28.09 -39.38
N GLN A 547 -2.59 -27.41 -38.26
CA GLN A 547 -1.22 -27.11 -37.81
C GLN A 547 -0.79 -27.83 -36.52
N GLY A 548 -1.26 -29.04 -36.26
CA GLY A 548 -0.72 -29.88 -35.20
C GLY A 548 -1.37 -29.67 -33.80
N ASP A 549 -0.83 -30.36 -32.80
CA ASP A 549 -1.30 -30.38 -31.43
C ASP A 549 -0.84 -29.11 -30.68
N TYR A 550 -1.77 -28.29 -30.24
CA TYR A 550 -1.46 -27.05 -29.49
C TYR A 550 -1.21 -27.29 -28.00
N LEU A 551 -1.82 -28.33 -27.45
CA LEU A 551 -1.60 -28.79 -26.08
C LEU A 551 -1.41 -30.27 -26.10
N ASN A 552 -0.18 -30.70 -25.88
CA ASN A 552 0.20 -32.10 -25.79
C ASN A 552 0.78 -32.38 -24.41
N VAL A 553 0.14 -33.25 -23.64
CA VAL A 553 0.60 -33.62 -22.30
C VAL A 553 0.60 -35.14 -22.20
N SER A 554 1.77 -35.70 -21.92
CA SER A 554 1.89 -37.15 -21.78
C SER A 554 2.84 -37.55 -20.65
N HIS A 555 2.63 -38.68 -20.01
CA HIS A 555 3.46 -39.22 -18.93
C HIS A 555 3.71 -38.23 -17.79
N SER A 556 2.79 -37.28 -17.56
CA SER A 556 2.96 -36.16 -16.66
C SER A 556 1.97 -36.19 -15.48
N GLN A 557 2.31 -35.55 -14.40
CA GLN A 557 1.51 -35.47 -13.19
C GLN A 557 1.18 -34.03 -12.83
N PHE A 558 -0.12 -33.75 -12.63
CA PHE A 558 -0.61 -32.43 -12.16
C PHE A 558 -1.37 -32.67 -10.86
N ARG A 559 -1.00 -31.95 -9.80
CA ARG A 559 -1.57 -32.11 -8.45
C ARG A 559 -1.68 -30.80 -7.71
N ASP A 560 -2.45 -30.79 -6.64
CA ASP A 560 -2.60 -29.65 -5.73
C ASP A 560 -2.99 -28.37 -6.51
N ILE A 561 -4.08 -28.47 -7.29
CA ILE A 561 -4.62 -27.40 -8.14
C ILE A 561 -5.88 -26.86 -7.47
N ALA A 562 -5.92 -25.53 -7.23
CA ALA A 562 -7.02 -24.88 -6.52
C ALA A 562 -8.35 -24.90 -7.29
N SER A 563 -8.30 -24.76 -8.62
CA SER A 563 -9.49 -24.60 -9.44
C SER A 563 -9.63 -25.72 -10.48
N HIS A 564 -9.11 -25.55 -11.68
CA HIS A 564 -9.34 -26.48 -12.80
C HIS A 564 -8.01 -26.90 -13.45
N ILE A 565 -7.92 -28.16 -13.88
CA ILE A 565 -6.80 -28.61 -14.72
C ILE A 565 -6.83 -27.90 -16.07
N LEU A 566 -8.02 -27.73 -16.64
CA LEU A 566 -8.21 -27.01 -17.90
C LEU A 566 -9.38 -26.04 -17.79
N ALA A 567 -9.11 -24.75 -17.89
CA ALA A 567 -10.11 -23.70 -17.99
C ALA A 567 -10.09 -23.09 -19.40
N ASN A 568 -11.21 -23.13 -20.09
CA ASN A 568 -11.35 -22.72 -21.49
C ASN A 568 -12.38 -21.59 -21.61
N GLU A 569 -11.99 -20.44 -22.13
CA GLU A 569 -12.84 -19.27 -22.31
C GLU A 569 -13.33 -19.09 -23.77
N PHE A 570 -13.17 -20.10 -24.63
CA PHE A 570 -13.58 -20.06 -26.04
C PHE A 570 -14.20 -21.38 -26.52
N ASN A 571 -14.85 -21.36 -27.69
CA ASN A 571 -15.39 -22.56 -28.33
C ASN A 571 -14.30 -23.23 -29.16
N LEU A 572 -13.98 -24.48 -28.86
CA LEU A 572 -13.10 -25.29 -29.69
C LEU A 572 -13.75 -25.50 -31.09
N GLN A 573 -13.01 -25.15 -32.12
CA GLN A 573 -13.43 -25.34 -33.52
C GLN A 573 -13.19 -26.77 -33.97
N THR A 574 -13.91 -27.20 -35.01
CA THR A 574 -13.72 -28.54 -35.61
C THR A 574 -12.29 -28.68 -36.15
N GLY A 575 -11.54 -29.65 -35.66
CA GLY A 575 -10.15 -29.92 -36.06
C GLY A 575 -9.09 -29.53 -35.04
N THR A 576 -9.48 -28.97 -33.88
CA THR A 576 -8.54 -28.75 -32.76
C THR A 576 -8.25 -30.08 -32.08
N LEU A 577 -6.98 -30.49 -32.06
CA LEU A 577 -6.52 -31.67 -31.35
C LEU A 577 -5.87 -31.27 -30.02
N MET A 578 -6.38 -31.77 -28.92
CA MET A 578 -5.79 -31.70 -27.60
C MET A 578 -5.59 -33.12 -27.08
N THR A 579 -4.38 -33.45 -26.66
CA THR A 579 -4.04 -34.73 -26.06
C THR A 579 -3.65 -34.49 -24.59
N LEU A 580 -4.41 -35.03 -23.66
CA LEU A 580 -4.18 -34.98 -22.22
C LEU A 580 -3.83 -36.35 -21.67
#